data_824f9be2bcc7f7ea8043dbb7f256b288
#
_entry.id   824f9be2bcc7f7ea8043dbb7f256b288
#
_cell.length_a   1.000
_cell.length_b   1.000
_cell.length_c   1.000
_cell.angle_alpha   90.00
_cell.angle_beta   90.00
_cell.angle_gamma   90.00
#
_symmetry.space_group_name_H-M   'P 1'
#
loop_
_entity.id
_entity.type
_entity.pdbx_description
1 polymer ?
#
loop_
_entity_poly.entity_id
_entity_poly.type
_entity_poly.pdbx_seq_one_letter_code
_entity_poly.pdbx_strand_id
1 'polypeptide(L)'
;MQLSNYLQIQLDNLNSKVQLATTIDGTVPTEHAFMDGDGRQCRTEFASNRTEFSVVLFERTPNLNYENCFARAVIKDLNKLAKLIDLWVDKHTDIEKLSSEFSELELFKPFSFIHDNPAIEAAWIKVKNMKFNTPVFWKDTEWNDRYEIMLEEAKKHKGFEKYFPFTSHYWLRFSIDKDIKETWTLDTYIIPTMYSNEVPKTLGKFYVSYNDKPMGGQFFEKVKDGLDFYAEKLNETKPTKWTTN
;
A
#
# COMPACT_ATOMS: atom_id res chain seq x y z
N MET A 1 3.36 -0.55 31.06
CA MET A 1 3.28 -1.85 30.35
C MET A 1 3.11 -1.52 28.88
N GLN A 2 3.89 -2.16 28.01
CA GLN A 2 3.79 -1.95 26.57
C GLN A 2 2.46 -2.52 26.04
N LEU A 3 1.90 -1.89 25.01
CA LEU A 3 0.60 -2.30 24.45
C LEU A 3 0.65 -3.71 23.84
N SER A 4 1.78 -4.10 23.26
CA SER A 4 2.02 -5.47 22.77
C SER A 4 1.90 -6.52 23.88
N ASN A 5 2.35 -6.22 25.09
CA ASN A 5 2.21 -7.14 26.22
C ASN A 5 0.74 -7.37 26.59
N TYR A 6 -0.10 -6.34 26.52
CA TYR A 6 -1.55 -6.48 26.71
C TYR A 6 -2.18 -7.32 25.60
N LEU A 7 -1.77 -7.12 24.37
CA LEU A 7 -2.28 -7.89 23.24
C LEU A 7 -1.92 -9.36 23.39
N GLN A 8 -0.65 -9.67 23.80
CA GLN A 8 -0.24 -11.05 24.04
C GLN A 8 -1.08 -11.71 25.14
N ILE A 9 -1.34 -11.00 26.26
CA ILE A 9 -2.20 -11.52 27.34
C ILE A 9 -3.62 -11.84 26.81
N GLN A 10 -4.16 -11.01 25.91
CA GLN A 10 -5.48 -11.30 25.34
C GLN A 10 -5.46 -12.51 24.39
N LEU A 11 -4.39 -12.68 23.61
CA LEU A 11 -4.20 -13.87 22.76
C LEU A 11 -4.07 -15.14 23.62
N ASP A 12 -3.30 -15.07 24.71
CA ASP A 12 -3.15 -16.20 25.66
C ASP A 12 -4.49 -16.57 26.30
N ASN A 13 -5.33 -15.59 26.66
CA ASN A 13 -6.68 -15.82 27.19
C ASN A 13 -7.62 -16.49 26.17
N LEU A 14 -7.38 -16.30 24.87
CA LEU A 14 -8.09 -17.00 23.79
C LEU A 14 -7.53 -18.40 23.51
N ASN A 15 -6.48 -18.82 24.21
CA ASN A 15 -5.71 -20.03 23.92
C ASN A 15 -5.15 -20.00 22.47
N SER A 16 -4.80 -18.82 21.97
CA SER A 16 -4.19 -18.64 20.65
C SER A 16 -2.74 -19.14 20.68
N LYS A 17 -2.29 -19.75 19.57
CA LYS A 17 -0.89 -20.15 19.38
C LYS A 17 -0.03 -18.99 18.87
N VAL A 18 -0.64 -17.86 18.57
CA VAL A 18 0.06 -16.68 18.03
C VAL A 18 1.00 -16.10 19.07
N GLN A 19 2.26 -15.89 18.67
CA GLN A 19 3.28 -15.20 19.46
C GLN A 19 3.67 -13.90 18.78
N LEU A 20 3.70 -12.81 19.55
CA LEU A 20 4.08 -11.50 19.04
C LEU A 20 5.61 -11.37 18.92
N ALA A 21 6.09 -10.99 17.75
CA ALA A 21 7.41 -10.40 17.58
C ALA A 21 7.28 -8.88 17.49
N THR A 22 8.01 -8.12 18.28
CA THR A 22 7.88 -6.66 18.33
C THR A 22 9.16 -5.97 17.84
N THR A 23 8.99 -4.85 17.14
CA THR A 23 10.06 -3.90 16.81
C THR A 23 9.64 -2.51 17.24
N ILE A 24 10.63 -1.67 17.63
CA ILE A 24 10.41 -0.27 17.99
C ILE A 24 10.99 0.58 16.87
N ASP A 25 10.18 1.48 16.32
CA ASP A 25 10.68 2.53 15.42
C ASP A 25 11.31 3.64 16.26
N GLY A 26 12.59 3.89 16.06
CA GLY A 26 13.36 4.88 16.82
C GLY A 26 13.06 6.35 16.50
N THR A 27 12.26 6.63 15.47
CA THR A 27 11.94 7.99 15.01
C THR A 27 10.64 8.54 15.59
N VAL A 28 9.70 7.66 15.92
CA VAL A 28 8.43 7.98 16.57
C VAL A 28 8.20 6.92 17.64
N PRO A 29 7.61 7.24 18.81
CA PRO A 29 7.31 6.24 19.84
C PRO A 29 6.17 5.31 19.39
N THR A 30 6.43 4.53 18.38
CA THR A 30 5.56 3.49 17.82
C THR A 30 6.20 2.13 18.04
N GLU A 31 5.35 1.18 18.33
CA GLU A 31 5.70 -0.23 18.45
C GLU A 31 4.97 -0.99 17.33
N HIS A 32 5.71 -1.78 16.57
CA HIS A 32 5.16 -2.66 15.54
C HIS A 32 5.19 -4.10 16.04
N ALA A 33 4.05 -4.76 16.03
CA ALA A 33 3.95 -6.16 16.33
C ALA A 33 3.67 -6.95 15.05
N PHE A 34 4.45 -8.01 14.85
CA PHE A 34 4.33 -8.94 13.74
C PHE A 34 3.93 -10.30 14.28
N MET A 35 3.01 -10.94 13.59
CA MET A 35 2.52 -12.27 13.92
C MET A 35 2.56 -13.12 12.68
N ASP A 36 3.20 -14.28 12.78
CA ASP A 36 3.37 -15.23 11.68
C ASP A 36 2.74 -16.56 12.08
N GLY A 37 1.96 -17.14 11.20
CA GLY A 37 1.37 -18.46 11.30
C GLY A 37 1.63 -19.21 10.00
N ASP A 38 1.01 -20.37 9.81
CA ASP A 38 1.16 -21.21 8.61
C ASP A 38 0.72 -20.48 7.31
N GLY A 39 1.59 -19.59 6.81
CA GLY A 39 1.35 -18.76 5.62
C GLY A 39 0.56 -17.49 5.88
N ARG A 40 -0.17 -17.37 6.98
CA ARG A 40 -0.93 -16.16 7.35
C ARG A 40 -0.19 -15.30 8.33
N GLN A 41 -0.21 -14.02 8.08
CA GLN A 41 0.53 -13.01 8.83
C GLN A 41 -0.38 -11.85 9.21
N CYS A 42 -0.04 -11.17 10.27
CA CYS A 42 -0.66 -9.92 10.67
C CYS A 42 0.41 -8.93 11.09
N ARG A 43 0.21 -7.67 10.76
CA ARG A 43 1.04 -6.56 11.24
C ARG A 43 0.14 -5.56 11.93
N THR A 44 0.52 -5.16 13.14
CA THR A 44 -0.16 -4.10 13.88
C THR A 44 0.79 -2.99 14.24
N GLU A 45 0.28 -1.77 14.33
CA GLU A 45 1.00 -0.58 14.77
C GLU A 45 0.36 -0.02 16.04
N PHE A 46 1.18 0.20 17.08
CA PHE A 46 0.80 0.79 18.35
C PHE A 46 1.54 2.11 18.52
N ALA A 47 0.86 3.23 18.44
CA ALA A 47 1.42 4.52 18.80
C ALA A 47 1.07 4.85 20.25
N SER A 48 2.03 5.31 21.04
CA SER A 48 1.88 5.58 22.47
C SER A 48 0.81 6.63 22.82
N ASN A 49 0.44 7.46 21.83
CA ASN A 49 -0.56 8.52 21.97
C ASN A 49 -1.89 8.21 21.26
N ARG A 50 -2.10 6.95 20.82
CA ARG A 50 -3.30 6.56 20.06
C ARG A 50 -4.18 5.60 20.86
N THR A 51 -5.46 5.77 20.64
CA THR A 51 -6.52 4.86 21.11
C THR A 51 -6.98 3.93 19.98
N GLU A 52 -6.35 3.97 18.83
CA GLU A 52 -6.72 3.21 17.64
C GLU A 52 -5.51 2.42 17.16
N PHE A 53 -5.73 1.17 16.77
CA PHE A 53 -4.71 0.24 16.30
C PHE A 53 -4.93 -0.07 14.84
N SER A 54 -3.93 0.22 14.03
CA SER A 54 -3.90 -0.18 12.64
C SER A 54 -3.49 -1.63 12.54
N VAL A 55 -4.22 -2.42 11.75
CA VAL A 55 -3.90 -3.82 11.50
C VAL A 55 -4.00 -4.12 10.00
N VAL A 56 -3.05 -4.90 9.51
CA VAL A 56 -3.05 -5.39 8.13
C VAL A 56 -2.89 -6.90 8.14
N LEU A 57 -3.75 -7.58 7.37
CA LEU A 57 -3.79 -9.03 7.24
C LEU A 57 -3.15 -9.44 5.91
N PHE A 58 -2.19 -10.37 5.98
CA PHE A 58 -1.43 -10.85 4.84
C PHE A 58 -1.48 -12.37 4.74
N GLU A 59 -1.18 -12.87 3.54
CA GLU A 59 -0.82 -14.26 3.32
C GLU A 59 0.48 -14.31 2.51
N ARG A 60 1.43 -15.13 2.98
CA ARG A 60 2.67 -15.37 2.26
C ARG A 60 2.42 -16.48 1.24
N THR A 61 2.58 -16.16 -0.04
CA THR A 61 2.52 -17.17 -1.09
C THR A 61 3.85 -17.91 -1.14
N PRO A 62 3.88 -19.24 -0.94
CA PRO A 62 5.09 -20.03 -1.12
C PRO A 62 5.68 -19.79 -2.51
N ASN A 63 6.98 -19.57 -2.58
CA ASN A 63 7.74 -19.32 -3.81
C ASN A 63 7.60 -17.95 -4.50
N LEU A 64 6.84 -17.02 -3.91
CA LEU A 64 6.79 -15.64 -4.39
C LEU A 64 7.31 -14.72 -3.28
N ASN A 65 8.29 -13.88 -3.60
CA ASN A 65 8.89 -12.94 -2.64
C ASN A 65 7.98 -11.73 -2.36
N TYR A 66 6.66 -11.94 -2.31
CA TYR A 66 5.72 -10.89 -1.93
C TYR A 66 4.59 -11.43 -1.04
N GLU A 67 4.12 -10.56 -0.19
CA GLU A 67 3.00 -10.79 0.71
C GLU A 67 1.71 -10.34 0.02
N ASN A 68 0.70 -11.20 -0.04
CA ASN A 68 -0.63 -10.81 -0.49
C ASN A 68 -1.36 -10.14 0.66
N CYS A 69 -1.71 -8.87 0.50
CA CYS A 69 -2.58 -8.18 1.45
C CYS A 69 -4.04 -8.59 1.21
N PHE A 70 -4.75 -9.00 2.25
CA PHE A 70 -6.16 -9.39 2.19
C PHE A 70 -7.10 -8.33 2.74
N ALA A 71 -6.69 -7.67 3.82
CA ALA A 71 -7.50 -6.64 4.43
C ALA A 71 -6.67 -5.74 5.34
N ARG A 72 -7.24 -4.58 5.65
CA ARG A 72 -6.79 -3.73 6.75
C ARG A 72 -7.95 -3.30 7.61
N ALA A 73 -7.66 -2.94 8.86
CA ALA A 73 -8.65 -2.36 9.76
C ALA A 73 -8.02 -1.33 10.69
N VAL A 74 -8.89 -0.50 11.27
CA VAL A 74 -8.57 0.32 12.44
C VAL A 74 -9.47 -0.12 13.57
N ILE A 75 -8.87 -0.68 14.60
CA ILE A 75 -9.60 -1.24 15.75
C ILE A 75 -9.25 -0.43 16.99
N LYS A 76 -10.25 -0.13 17.81
CA LYS A 76 -10.09 0.62 19.07
C LYS A 76 -9.99 -0.28 20.29
N ASP A 77 -10.52 -1.48 20.20
CA ASP A 77 -10.61 -2.45 21.29
C ASP A 77 -9.55 -3.54 21.12
N LEU A 78 -8.64 -3.65 22.10
CA LEU A 78 -7.59 -4.67 22.09
C LEU A 78 -8.12 -6.11 22.15
N ASN A 79 -9.25 -6.37 22.82
CA ASN A 79 -9.86 -7.69 22.84
C ASN A 79 -10.38 -8.06 21.43
N LYS A 80 -11.00 -7.08 20.77
CA LYS A 80 -11.46 -7.23 19.37
C LYS A 80 -10.29 -7.45 18.42
N LEU A 81 -9.19 -6.70 18.61
CA LEU A 81 -7.97 -6.89 17.83
C LEU A 81 -7.37 -8.29 18.07
N ALA A 82 -7.23 -8.73 19.32
CA ALA A 82 -6.75 -10.08 19.65
C ALA A 82 -7.61 -11.17 19.00
N LYS A 83 -8.94 -11.02 19.06
CA LYS A 83 -9.87 -11.96 18.41
C LYS A 83 -9.70 -11.99 16.90
N LEU A 84 -9.53 -10.83 16.23
CA LEU A 84 -9.27 -10.79 14.79
C LEU A 84 -7.97 -11.51 14.44
N ILE A 85 -6.89 -11.28 15.20
CA ILE A 85 -5.60 -11.92 15.00
C ILE A 85 -5.68 -13.42 15.19
N ASP A 86 -6.30 -13.89 16.29
CA ASP A 86 -6.50 -15.31 16.56
C ASP A 86 -7.26 -15.99 15.41
N LEU A 87 -8.37 -15.41 14.98
CA LEU A 87 -9.18 -15.97 13.91
C LEU A 87 -8.44 -15.99 12.57
N TRP A 88 -7.65 -14.96 12.25
CA TRP A 88 -6.89 -14.89 11.00
C TRP A 88 -5.67 -15.80 11.01
N VAL A 89 -4.79 -15.66 12.02
CA VAL A 89 -3.45 -16.27 12.02
C VAL A 89 -3.48 -17.72 12.56
N ASP A 90 -4.21 -18.01 13.64
CA ASP A 90 -4.23 -19.34 14.27
C ASP A 90 -5.38 -20.21 13.75
N LYS A 91 -6.58 -19.66 13.62
CA LYS A 91 -7.77 -20.43 13.22
C LYS A 91 -7.99 -20.49 11.71
N HIS A 92 -7.21 -19.77 10.92
CA HIS A 92 -7.30 -19.72 9.46
C HIS A 92 -8.72 -19.43 8.94
N THR A 93 -9.44 -18.56 9.64
CA THR A 93 -10.81 -18.19 9.26
C THR A 93 -10.81 -17.48 7.90
N ASP A 94 -11.81 -17.81 7.09
CA ASP A 94 -11.98 -17.21 5.78
C ASP A 94 -12.22 -15.69 5.86
N ILE A 95 -11.71 -14.92 4.89
CA ILE A 95 -11.73 -13.44 4.91
C ILE A 95 -13.15 -12.88 4.80
N GLU A 96 -14.04 -13.52 4.03
CA GLU A 96 -15.43 -13.14 3.90
C GLU A 96 -16.17 -13.31 5.23
N LYS A 97 -15.90 -14.40 5.95
CA LYS A 97 -16.46 -14.62 7.29
C LYS A 97 -15.93 -13.58 8.27
N LEU A 98 -14.62 -13.26 8.23
CA LEU A 98 -14.06 -12.22 9.07
C LEU A 98 -14.68 -10.85 8.76
N SER A 99 -14.88 -10.51 7.50
CA SER A 99 -15.49 -9.23 7.12
C SER A 99 -16.95 -9.09 7.56
N SER A 100 -17.66 -10.21 7.69
CA SER A 100 -19.02 -10.20 8.24
C SER A 100 -19.06 -10.00 9.77
N GLU A 101 -18.00 -10.38 10.46
CA GLU A 101 -17.88 -10.25 11.93
C GLU A 101 -17.22 -8.92 12.33
N PHE A 102 -16.29 -8.43 11.53
CA PHE A 102 -15.52 -7.22 11.79
C PHE A 102 -15.84 -6.15 10.73
N SER A 103 -16.82 -5.32 11.02
CA SER A 103 -17.27 -4.25 10.10
C SER A 103 -16.19 -3.19 9.81
N GLU A 104 -15.11 -3.15 10.59
CA GLU A 104 -13.96 -2.28 10.38
C GLU A 104 -13.00 -2.80 9.29
N LEU A 105 -13.15 -4.06 8.86
CA LEU A 105 -12.28 -4.63 7.82
C LEU A 105 -12.57 -4.02 6.46
N GLU A 106 -11.59 -3.34 5.91
CA GLU A 106 -11.55 -2.95 4.51
C GLU A 106 -10.83 -4.05 3.73
N LEU A 107 -11.59 -4.77 2.90
CA LEU A 107 -11.03 -5.85 2.09
C LEU A 107 -10.19 -5.32 0.95
N PHE A 108 -9.11 -6.03 0.64
CA PHE A 108 -8.33 -5.80 -0.55
C PHE A 108 -9.15 -6.16 -1.79
N LYS A 109 -9.23 -5.23 -2.72
CA LYS A 109 -9.85 -5.47 -4.04
C LYS A 109 -8.74 -5.79 -5.03
N PRO A 110 -8.66 -7.01 -5.57
CA PRO A 110 -7.68 -7.33 -6.61
C PRO A 110 -7.88 -6.42 -7.82
N PHE A 111 -6.87 -6.29 -8.67
CA PHE A 111 -7.03 -5.60 -9.94
C PHE A 111 -8.05 -6.32 -10.81
N SER A 112 -8.84 -5.55 -11.55
CA SER A 112 -9.82 -6.08 -12.51
C SER A 112 -9.18 -6.65 -13.79
N PHE A 113 -7.91 -6.32 -14.04
CA PHE A 113 -7.13 -6.77 -15.19
C PHE A 113 -5.87 -7.48 -14.71
N ILE A 114 -5.56 -8.65 -15.27
CA ILE A 114 -4.35 -9.42 -15.01
C ILE A 114 -3.38 -9.16 -16.18
N HIS A 115 -2.14 -8.80 -15.86
CA HIS A 115 -1.12 -8.57 -16.87
C HIS A 115 -0.52 -9.89 -17.34
N ASP A 116 -0.30 -10.05 -18.68
CA ASP A 116 0.22 -11.30 -19.27
C ASP A 116 1.65 -11.64 -18.83
N ASN A 117 2.46 -10.62 -18.49
CA ASN A 117 3.79 -10.83 -17.94
C ASN A 117 3.73 -11.00 -16.41
N PRO A 118 4.04 -12.20 -15.88
CA PRO A 118 3.94 -12.48 -14.44
C PRO A 118 4.83 -11.57 -13.56
N ALA A 119 5.98 -11.13 -14.06
CA ALA A 119 6.88 -10.27 -13.30
C ALA A 119 6.33 -8.83 -13.20
N ILE A 120 5.70 -8.33 -14.25
CA ILE A 120 5.01 -7.03 -14.24
C ILE A 120 3.74 -7.14 -13.39
N GLU A 121 3.00 -8.26 -13.47
CA GLU A 121 1.84 -8.51 -12.60
C GLU A 121 2.22 -8.47 -11.12
N ALA A 122 3.31 -9.16 -10.74
CA ALA A 122 3.82 -9.13 -9.38
C ALA A 122 4.20 -7.70 -8.92
N ALA A 123 4.78 -6.90 -9.82
CA ALA A 123 5.09 -5.50 -9.52
C ALA A 123 3.82 -4.66 -9.29
N TRP A 124 2.76 -4.86 -10.07
CA TRP A 124 1.47 -4.20 -9.87
C TRP A 124 0.81 -4.59 -8.55
N ILE A 125 0.83 -5.88 -8.19
CA ILE A 125 0.33 -6.35 -6.89
C ILE A 125 1.10 -5.67 -5.76
N LYS A 126 2.43 -5.58 -5.86
CA LYS A 126 3.27 -4.90 -4.88
C LYS A 126 2.90 -3.42 -4.73
N VAL A 127 2.69 -2.70 -5.84
CA VAL A 127 2.24 -1.30 -5.83
C VAL A 127 0.89 -1.15 -5.13
N LYS A 128 -0.06 -2.03 -5.42
CA LYS A 128 -1.38 -1.99 -4.78
C LYS A 128 -1.31 -2.31 -3.29
N ASN A 129 -0.47 -3.26 -2.89
CA ASN A 129 -0.25 -3.62 -1.49
C ASN A 129 0.38 -2.47 -0.68
N MET A 130 1.19 -1.62 -1.31
CA MET A 130 1.77 -0.45 -0.64
C MET A 130 0.70 0.50 -0.08
N LYS A 131 -0.46 0.59 -0.71
CA LYS A 131 -1.61 1.36 -0.19
C LYS A 131 -2.04 0.86 1.20
N PHE A 132 -2.07 -0.46 1.39
CA PHE A 132 -2.49 -1.07 2.66
C PHE A 132 -1.42 -0.98 3.76
N ASN A 133 -0.16 -0.88 3.37
CA ASN A 133 0.96 -0.65 4.30
C ASN A 133 1.09 0.82 4.75
N THR A 134 0.23 1.68 4.22
CA THR A 134 0.23 3.10 4.58
C THR A 134 -0.40 3.29 5.95
N PRO A 135 0.23 4.07 6.85
CA PRO A 135 -0.40 4.43 8.09
C PRO A 135 -1.78 5.04 7.86
N VAL A 136 -2.73 4.71 8.72
CA VAL A 136 -4.14 5.12 8.66
C VAL A 136 -4.35 6.65 8.70
N PHE A 137 -3.27 7.44 8.65
CA PHE A 137 -3.31 8.90 8.64
C PHE A 137 -3.99 9.52 7.42
N TRP A 138 -4.10 8.79 6.34
CA TRP A 138 -4.77 9.24 5.14
C TRP A 138 -6.25 8.91 5.19
N LYS A 139 -6.97 9.64 6.07
CA LYS A 139 -8.44 9.57 6.16
C LYS A 139 -9.14 10.26 4.98
N ASP A 140 -8.40 10.75 3.99
CA ASP A 140 -8.99 11.33 2.79
C ASP A 140 -9.49 10.20 1.89
N THR A 141 -10.76 9.83 2.09
CA THR A 141 -11.44 8.80 1.30
C THR A 141 -11.46 9.18 -0.19
N GLU A 142 -11.65 10.46 -0.51
CA GLU A 142 -11.67 10.97 -1.88
C GLU A 142 -10.31 10.79 -2.57
N TRP A 143 -9.21 11.03 -1.85
CA TRP A 143 -7.86 10.80 -2.37
C TRP A 143 -7.61 9.31 -2.60
N ASN A 144 -8.03 8.45 -1.66
CA ASN A 144 -7.87 7.00 -1.76
C ASN A 144 -8.62 6.43 -2.97
N ASP A 145 -9.85 6.89 -3.20
CA ASP A 145 -10.65 6.46 -4.36
C ASP A 145 -9.98 6.87 -5.67
N ARG A 146 -9.49 8.11 -5.75
CA ARG A 146 -8.73 8.58 -6.92
C ARG A 146 -7.45 7.78 -7.14
N TYR A 147 -6.75 7.41 -6.06
CA TYR A 147 -5.54 6.61 -6.15
C TYR A 147 -5.83 5.20 -6.70
N GLU A 148 -6.91 4.56 -6.26
CA GLU A 148 -7.34 3.27 -6.80
C GLU A 148 -7.71 3.35 -8.28
N ILE A 149 -8.51 4.34 -8.66
CA ILE A 149 -8.88 4.58 -10.05
C ILE A 149 -7.62 4.79 -10.92
N MET A 150 -6.66 5.56 -10.41
CA MET A 150 -5.39 5.81 -11.10
C MET A 150 -4.61 4.51 -11.32
N LEU A 151 -4.48 3.65 -10.31
CA LEU A 151 -3.77 2.38 -10.44
C LEU A 151 -4.47 1.43 -11.42
N GLU A 152 -5.80 1.31 -11.34
CA GLU A 152 -6.60 0.46 -12.26
C GLU A 152 -6.47 0.91 -13.71
N GLU A 153 -6.57 2.20 -13.98
CA GLU A 153 -6.46 2.74 -15.34
C GLU A 153 -5.02 2.68 -15.86
N ALA A 154 -4.03 2.95 -15.00
CA ALA A 154 -2.62 2.86 -15.37
C ALA A 154 -2.22 1.42 -15.75
N LYS A 155 -2.71 0.41 -14.99
CA LYS A 155 -2.42 -1.00 -15.30
C LYS A 155 -2.96 -1.44 -16.65
N LYS A 156 -4.09 -0.90 -17.09
CA LYS A 156 -4.71 -1.18 -18.40
C LYS A 156 -4.12 -0.37 -19.55
N HIS A 157 -3.32 0.65 -19.22
CA HIS A 157 -2.84 1.61 -20.20
C HIS A 157 -1.70 1.04 -21.04
N LYS A 158 -1.89 0.93 -22.36
CA LYS A 158 -0.93 0.35 -23.31
C LYS A 158 0.46 1.00 -23.27
N GLY A 159 0.53 2.29 -22.94
CA GLY A 159 1.79 3.02 -22.80
C GLY A 159 2.70 2.50 -21.69
N PHE A 160 2.14 1.75 -20.72
CA PHE A 160 2.89 1.21 -19.57
C PHE A 160 3.08 -0.31 -19.61
N GLU A 161 2.57 -1.00 -20.61
CA GLU A 161 2.50 -2.46 -20.71
C GLU A 161 3.86 -3.16 -20.56
N LYS A 162 4.94 -2.52 -20.99
CA LYS A 162 6.32 -3.06 -20.92
C LYS A 162 7.13 -2.62 -19.71
N TYR A 163 6.55 -1.78 -18.85
CA TYR A 163 7.27 -1.20 -17.71
C TYR A 163 6.87 -1.86 -16.39
N PHE A 164 7.82 -1.87 -15.46
CA PHE A 164 7.61 -2.32 -14.09
C PHE A 164 7.12 -1.14 -13.24
N PRO A 165 5.89 -1.17 -12.71
CA PRO A 165 5.40 -0.12 -11.84
C PRO A 165 6.06 -0.22 -10.46
N PHE A 166 6.28 0.93 -9.83
CA PHE A 166 6.68 1.03 -8.45
C PHE A 166 6.16 2.33 -7.83
N THR A 167 6.21 2.43 -6.52
CA THR A 167 5.83 3.66 -5.81
C THR A 167 6.98 4.15 -4.94
N SER A 168 7.14 5.48 -4.92
CA SER A 168 7.98 6.19 -3.97
C SER A 168 7.16 7.34 -3.41
N HIS A 169 6.88 7.36 -2.09
CA HIS A 169 6.01 8.35 -1.44
C HIS A 169 4.61 8.46 -2.08
N TYR A 170 4.02 7.31 -2.49
CA TYR A 170 2.73 7.20 -3.23
C TYR A 170 2.74 7.72 -4.67
N TRP A 171 3.87 8.17 -5.18
CA TRP A 171 4.03 8.53 -6.57
C TRP A 171 4.11 7.26 -7.41
N LEU A 172 3.18 7.07 -8.34
CA LEU A 172 3.27 5.98 -9.29
C LEU A 172 4.36 6.30 -10.31
N ARG A 173 5.34 5.42 -10.37
CA ARG A 173 6.49 5.48 -11.28
C ARG A 173 6.63 4.18 -12.05
N PHE A 174 7.44 4.23 -13.10
CA PHE A 174 7.73 3.06 -13.93
C PHE A 174 9.24 2.89 -14.12
N SER A 175 9.67 1.63 -14.22
CA SER A 175 11.05 1.24 -14.54
C SER A 175 11.06 0.33 -15.75
N ILE A 176 12.16 0.36 -16.51
CA ILE A 176 12.39 -0.59 -17.61
C ILE A 176 12.88 -1.96 -17.11
N ASP A 177 13.35 -2.04 -15.87
CA ASP A 177 13.87 -3.26 -15.25
C ASP A 177 13.11 -3.56 -13.95
N LYS A 178 13.00 -4.84 -13.62
CA LYS A 178 12.46 -5.33 -12.35
C LYS A 178 13.29 -4.87 -11.14
N ASP A 179 14.59 -4.70 -11.32
CA ASP A 179 15.50 -4.18 -10.31
C ASP A 179 15.54 -2.65 -10.38
N ILE A 180 14.62 -2.03 -9.65
CA ILE A 180 14.40 -0.59 -9.59
C ILE A 180 15.69 0.20 -9.25
N LYS A 181 16.70 -0.45 -8.66
CA LYS A 181 17.94 0.19 -8.23
C LYS A 181 18.87 0.60 -9.38
N GLU A 182 18.72 0.03 -10.56
CA GLU A 182 19.69 0.21 -11.66
C GLU A 182 19.19 1.09 -12.81
N THR A 183 17.89 1.18 -13.01
CA THR A 183 17.32 1.90 -14.16
C THR A 183 16.03 2.61 -13.82
N TRP A 184 16.13 3.81 -13.29
CA TRP A 184 14.97 4.67 -13.10
C TRP A 184 14.55 5.25 -14.44
N THR A 185 13.29 5.01 -14.79
CA THR A 185 12.68 5.85 -15.80
C THR A 185 12.28 7.15 -15.13
N LEU A 186 13.27 8.01 -14.93
CA LEU A 186 13.13 9.43 -14.63
C LEU A 186 12.21 9.84 -13.50
N ASP A 187 12.47 10.95 -13.05
CA ASP A 187 11.81 11.89 -12.19
C ASP A 187 10.35 12.25 -12.60
N THR A 188 9.75 11.41 -13.46
CA THR A 188 8.37 11.51 -13.89
C THR A 188 7.51 10.62 -13.03
N TYR A 189 6.41 11.14 -12.54
CA TYR A 189 5.43 10.38 -11.74
C TYR A 189 4.03 10.95 -11.90
N ILE A 190 3.04 10.14 -11.57
CA ILE A 190 1.64 10.57 -11.44
C ILE A 190 1.15 10.30 -10.02
N ILE A 191 0.32 11.20 -9.51
CA ILE A 191 -0.30 11.11 -8.19
C ILE A 191 -1.67 11.81 -8.21
N PRO A 192 -2.67 11.34 -7.45
CA PRO A 192 -3.85 12.13 -7.17
C PRO A 192 -3.47 13.42 -6.44
N THR A 193 -4.04 14.53 -6.84
CA THR A 193 -3.76 15.83 -6.24
C THR A 193 -4.17 15.86 -4.78
N MET A 194 -3.24 16.26 -3.90
CA MET A 194 -3.53 16.61 -2.53
C MET A 194 -3.89 18.09 -2.47
N TYR A 195 -5.13 18.36 -2.09
CA TYR A 195 -5.60 19.74 -2.00
C TYR A 195 -5.13 20.40 -0.71
N SER A 196 -4.70 21.62 -0.83
CA SER A 196 -4.30 22.49 0.27
C SER A 196 -4.66 23.94 -0.06
N ASN A 197 -4.34 24.88 0.82
CA ASN A 197 -4.49 26.30 0.51
C ASN A 197 -3.63 26.74 -0.69
N GLU A 198 -2.51 26.06 -0.94
CA GLU A 198 -1.61 26.35 -2.07
C GLU A 198 -2.01 25.57 -3.33
N VAL A 199 -2.75 24.47 -3.18
CA VAL A 199 -3.21 23.59 -4.27
C VAL A 199 -4.73 23.50 -4.24
N PRO A 200 -5.45 24.47 -4.79
CA PRO A 200 -6.92 24.50 -4.75
C PRO A 200 -7.52 23.42 -5.66
N LYS A 201 -8.73 22.98 -5.32
CA LYS A 201 -9.49 21.94 -6.07
C LYS A 201 -9.71 22.27 -7.55
N THR A 202 -9.60 23.54 -7.93
CA THR A 202 -9.77 24.00 -9.32
C THR A 202 -8.62 23.63 -10.25
N LEU A 203 -7.46 23.19 -9.72
CA LEU A 203 -6.29 22.85 -10.55
C LEU A 203 -6.40 21.49 -11.24
N GLY A 204 -7.23 20.57 -10.71
CA GLY A 204 -7.42 19.23 -11.26
C GLY A 204 -7.18 18.13 -10.24
N LYS A 205 -7.63 16.91 -10.57
CA LYS A 205 -7.66 15.76 -9.66
C LYS A 205 -6.37 14.94 -9.66
N PHE A 206 -5.56 15.05 -10.72
CA PHE A 206 -4.32 14.31 -10.89
C PHE A 206 -3.20 15.25 -11.28
N TYR A 207 -2.02 14.98 -10.78
CA TYR A 207 -0.81 15.73 -11.08
C TYR A 207 0.23 14.81 -11.69
N VAL A 208 0.79 15.21 -12.82
CA VAL A 208 1.92 14.54 -13.48
C VAL A 208 3.13 15.45 -13.40
N SER A 209 4.17 14.99 -12.71
CA SER A 209 5.48 15.65 -12.69
C SER A 209 6.35 15.09 -13.80
N TYR A 210 7.18 15.95 -14.38
CA TYR A 210 8.22 15.57 -15.33
C TYR A 210 9.42 16.51 -15.19
N ASN A 211 10.63 15.98 -15.44
CA ASN A 211 11.90 16.74 -15.40
C ASN A 211 12.35 17.26 -14.03
N ASP A 212 12.21 16.51 -12.93
CA ASP A 212 12.81 16.81 -11.61
C ASP A 212 12.63 18.23 -11.04
N LYS A 213 11.83 19.05 -11.67
CA LYS A 213 11.59 20.40 -11.16
C LYS A 213 10.40 20.37 -10.21
N PRO A 214 10.59 20.75 -8.95
CA PRO A 214 9.46 21.07 -8.10
C PRO A 214 8.54 22.05 -8.88
N MET A 215 7.28 21.68 -9.07
CA MET A 215 6.28 22.42 -9.86
C MET A 215 6.48 22.41 -11.39
N GLY A 216 7.35 21.56 -11.95
CA GLY A 216 7.48 21.35 -13.40
C GLY A 216 6.44 20.42 -14.00
N GLY A 217 5.29 20.18 -13.34
CA GLY A 217 4.26 19.27 -13.78
C GLY A 217 2.98 19.95 -14.27
N GLN A 218 2.02 19.10 -14.65
CA GLN A 218 0.72 19.52 -15.14
C GLN A 218 -0.41 18.82 -14.38
N PHE A 219 -1.51 19.55 -14.15
CA PHE A 219 -2.72 19.04 -13.51
C PHE A 219 -3.74 18.59 -14.55
N PHE A 220 -4.46 17.51 -14.22
CA PHE A 220 -5.47 16.91 -15.08
C PHE A 220 -6.75 16.63 -14.28
N GLU A 221 -7.90 16.92 -14.87
CA GLU A 221 -9.20 16.60 -14.26
C GLU A 221 -9.54 15.12 -14.42
N LYS A 222 -9.17 14.51 -15.54
CA LYS A 222 -9.41 13.10 -15.84
C LYS A 222 -8.12 12.30 -15.73
N VAL A 223 -8.20 11.13 -15.10
CA VAL A 223 -7.06 10.23 -14.95
C VAL A 223 -6.48 9.81 -16.30
N LYS A 224 -7.35 9.53 -17.29
CA LYS A 224 -6.92 9.12 -18.62
C LYS A 224 -6.01 10.16 -19.28
N ASP A 225 -6.40 11.42 -19.25
CA ASP A 225 -5.62 12.50 -19.87
C ASP A 225 -4.24 12.63 -19.20
N GLY A 226 -4.18 12.48 -17.87
CA GLY A 226 -2.92 12.45 -17.12
C GLY A 226 -2.05 11.25 -17.46
N LEU A 227 -2.64 10.07 -17.64
CA LEU A 227 -1.91 8.85 -18.02
C LEU A 227 -1.42 8.89 -19.47
N ASP A 228 -2.22 9.40 -20.40
CA ASP A 228 -1.80 9.61 -21.79
C ASP A 228 -0.59 10.56 -21.85
N PHE A 229 -0.66 11.68 -21.14
CA PHE A 229 0.45 12.64 -21.03
C PHE A 229 1.69 12.02 -20.37
N TYR A 230 1.50 11.25 -19.30
CA TYR A 230 2.60 10.58 -18.61
C TYR A 230 3.29 9.55 -19.53
N ALA A 231 2.52 8.76 -20.27
CA ALA A 231 3.05 7.79 -21.21
C ALA A 231 3.84 8.48 -22.36
N GLU A 232 3.37 9.63 -22.84
CA GLU A 232 4.10 10.46 -23.82
C GLU A 232 5.45 10.89 -23.24
N LYS A 233 5.47 11.47 -22.04
CA LYS A 233 6.69 11.93 -21.38
C LYS A 233 7.65 10.77 -21.04
N LEU A 234 7.13 9.63 -20.67
CA LEU A 234 7.92 8.44 -20.43
C LEU A 234 8.66 7.94 -21.69
N ASN A 235 8.02 8.05 -22.85
CA ASN A 235 8.63 7.69 -24.14
C ASN A 235 9.65 8.71 -24.64
N GLU A 236 9.51 9.99 -24.28
CA GLU A 236 10.47 11.05 -24.63
C GLU A 236 11.78 10.97 -23.84
N THR A 237 11.73 10.32 -22.69
CA THR A 237 12.83 10.31 -21.72
C THR A 237 13.71 9.08 -21.90
N LYS A 238 15.02 9.30 -21.99
CA LYS A 238 16.00 8.20 -22.00
C LYS A 238 16.21 7.68 -20.58
N PRO A 239 16.25 6.35 -20.38
CA PRO A 239 16.57 5.80 -19.06
C PRO A 239 17.93 6.32 -18.59
N THR A 240 17.96 6.92 -17.41
CA THR A 240 19.21 7.32 -16.76
C THR A 240 19.62 6.24 -15.76
N LYS A 241 20.89 5.83 -15.80
CA LYS A 241 21.45 5.00 -14.72
C LYS A 241 21.59 5.86 -13.47
N TRP A 242 21.10 5.35 -12.36
CA TRP A 242 21.40 5.94 -11.06
C TRP A 242 22.89 5.78 -10.76
N THR A 243 23.63 6.86 -10.76
CA THR A 243 24.96 6.89 -10.15
C THR A 243 24.77 7.31 -8.69
N THR A 244 24.91 6.38 -7.77
CA THR A 244 25.14 6.72 -6.35
C THR A 244 26.47 7.46 -6.26
N ASN A 245 26.43 8.76 -6.06
CA ASN A 245 27.57 9.51 -5.53
C ASN A 245 27.67 9.29 -4.04
#